data_c4c18b14dc7f8d3f01ad8733544af0fd
#
_entry.id   c4c18b14dc7f8d3f01ad8733544af0fd
#
_cell.length_a   1.000
_cell.length_b   1.000
_cell.length_c   1.000
_cell.angle_alpha   90.00
_cell.angle_beta   90.00
_cell.angle_gamma   90.00
#
_symmetry.space_group_name_H-M   'P 1'
#
loop_
_entity.id
_entity.type
_entity.pdbx_description
1 polymer ?
#
loop_
_entity_poly.entity_id
_entity_poly.type
_entity_poly.pdbx_seq_one_letter_code
_entity_poly.pdbx_strand_id
1 'polypeptide(L)'
;MKINNIITVVNDRPEYTEVLPLFRRAWMKLYNVEPIVGVIEGNYDQDPQPYVTFPRDNNIDSGIQAKITRMYLATLFERYSMVVDVDMIPLDGGFFEVVDRAKNNDLVQWGYVHPVYSTYSNGISNVGKWPMDKTCAHRLTWAKIVNPKGLDYKNWIESLYEITEAWCSVKTCFSLFSDESLLKLLLEKSGHEHVCKIKRSEYNNKNYKGKLYGRLDRVEHGADYNPLDYFEAHGARPYSQHKDWYKNIETYLEGI
;
A
#
# COMPACT_ATOMS: atom_id res chain seq x y z
N MET A 1 -0.36 16.14 -9.97
CA MET A 1 0.68 15.13 -9.69
C MET A 1 0.37 13.90 -10.52
N LYS A 2 1.34 13.34 -11.23
CA LYS A 2 1.16 12.11 -12.01
C LYS A 2 1.94 10.96 -11.33
N ILE A 3 1.28 9.83 -11.12
CA ILE A 3 1.94 8.62 -10.58
C ILE A 3 2.79 8.00 -11.69
N ASN A 4 4.05 7.72 -11.38
CA ASN A 4 4.99 7.14 -12.33
C ASN A 4 5.28 5.67 -12.03
N ASN A 5 5.27 5.32 -10.74
CA ASN A 5 5.57 3.99 -10.27
C ASN A 5 4.46 3.52 -9.31
N ILE A 6 4.01 2.30 -9.51
CA ILE A 6 3.14 1.58 -8.57
C ILE A 6 4.00 0.53 -7.89
N ILE A 7 4.04 0.54 -6.58
CA ILE A 7 4.93 -0.31 -5.79
C ILE A 7 4.11 -1.16 -4.83
N THR A 8 4.30 -2.45 -4.90
CA THR A 8 3.85 -3.40 -3.90
C THR A 8 4.96 -4.35 -3.51
N VAL A 9 4.87 -4.95 -2.33
CA VAL A 9 5.80 -6.01 -1.91
C VAL A 9 4.97 -7.15 -1.34
N VAL A 10 5.31 -8.36 -1.72
CA VAL A 10 4.66 -9.59 -1.28
C VAL A 10 5.67 -10.54 -0.63
N ASN A 11 5.16 -11.49 0.12
CA ASN A 11 5.88 -12.70 0.51
C ASN A 11 5.39 -13.88 -0.35
N ASP A 12 5.89 -15.06 -0.09
CA ASP A 12 5.58 -16.30 -0.80
C ASP A 12 4.19 -16.90 -0.50
N ARG A 13 3.38 -16.23 0.33
CA ARG A 13 2.06 -16.74 0.72
C ARG A 13 1.05 -16.63 -0.44
N PRO A 14 0.29 -17.69 -0.74
CA PRO A 14 -0.72 -17.69 -1.81
C PRO A 14 -1.74 -16.55 -1.70
N GLU A 15 -2.09 -16.14 -0.47
CA GLU A 15 -3.02 -15.03 -0.22
C GLU A 15 -2.62 -13.73 -0.91
N TYR A 16 -1.32 -13.55 -1.19
CA TYR A 16 -0.78 -12.35 -1.81
C TYR A 16 -0.29 -12.60 -3.24
N THR A 17 0.28 -13.77 -3.51
CA THR A 17 0.87 -14.05 -4.82
C THR A 17 -0.17 -14.37 -5.89
N GLU A 18 -1.27 -15.02 -5.52
CA GLU A 18 -2.32 -15.40 -6.47
C GLU A 18 -3.07 -14.21 -7.10
N VAL A 19 -3.12 -13.05 -6.43
CA VAL A 19 -3.80 -11.86 -6.94
C VAL A 19 -2.89 -10.98 -7.80
N LEU A 20 -1.57 -11.19 -7.78
CA LEU A 20 -0.60 -10.38 -8.53
C LEU A 20 -0.90 -10.25 -10.02
N PRO A 21 -1.26 -11.32 -10.77
CA PRO A 21 -1.56 -11.19 -12.20
C PRO A 21 -2.72 -10.23 -12.47
N LEU A 22 -3.77 -10.29 -11.64
CA LEU A 22 -4.93 -9.39 -11.77
C LEU A 22 -4.55 -7.95 -11.38
N PHE A 23 -3.82 -7.78 -10.29
CA PHE A 23 -3.29 -6.49 -9.84
C PHE A 23 -2.48 -5.81 -10.94
N ARG A 24 -1.50 -6.52 -11.54
CA ARG A 24 -0.68 -5.99 -12.63
C ARG A 24 -1.51 -5.60 -13.84
N ARG A 25 -2.42 -6.49 -14.29
CA ARG A 25 -3.31 -6.24 -15.43
C ARG A 25 -4.14 -4.97 -15.22
N ALA A 26 -4.71 -4.77 -14.03
CA ALA A 26 -5.52 -3.61 -13.73
C ALA A 26 -4.73 -2.30 -13.82
N TRP A 27 -3.55 -2.23 -13.21
CA TRP A 27 -2.70 -1.05 -13.27
C TRP A 27 -2.19 -0.76 -14.68
N MET A 28 -1.81 -1.80 -15.43
CA MET A 28 -1.41 -1.64 -16.83
C MET A 28 -2.55 -1.10 -17.69
N LYS A 29 -3.74 -1.68 -17.58
CA LYS A 29 -4.88 -1.28 -18.41
C LYS A 29 -5.40 0.12 -18.10
N LEU A 30 -5.52 0.45 -16.81
CA LEU A 30 -6.16 1.69 -16.38
C LEU A 30 -5.20 2.89 -16.27
N TYR A 31 -3.92 2.64 -15.99
CA TYR A 31 -2.93 3.70 -15.75
C TYR A 31 -1.75 3.66 -16.72
N ASN A 32 -1.62 2.62 -17.53
CA ASN A 32 -0.44 2.37 -18.37
C ASN A 32 0.86 2.41 -17.56
N VAL A 33 0.83 1.81 -16.37
CA VAL A 33 1.97 1.71 -15.45
C VAL A 33 2.16 0.25 -15.07
N GLU A 34 3.32 -0.33 -15.42
CA GLU A 34 3.71 -1.66 -14.94
C GLU A 34 4.08 -1.59 -13.45
N PRO A 35 3.39 -2.33 -12.57
CA PRO A 35 3.74 -2.34 -11.16
C PRO A 35 5.12 -2.93 -10.89
N ILE A 36 5.84 -2.29 -9.99
CA ILE A 36 7.10 -2.78 -9.44
C ILE A 36 6.77 -3.67 -8.25
N VAL A 37 7.11 -4.95 -8.35
CA VAL A 37 6.83 -5.94 -7.31
C VAL A 37 8.11 -6.30 -6.57
N GLY A 38 8.15 -6.02 -5.27
CA GLY A 38 9.16 -6.58 -4.38
C GLY A 38 8.71 -7.94 -3.84
N VAL A 39 9.66 -8.84 -3.60
CA VAL A 39 9.41 -10.17 -3.03
C VAL A 39 10.33 -10.38 -1.84
N ILE A 40 9.75 -10.75 -0.69
CA ILE A 40 10.52 -11.19 0.48
C ILE A 40 10.79 -12.68 0.32
N GLU A 41 12.04 -13.01 0.09
CA GLU A 41 12.61 -14.34 -0.04
C GLU A 41 11.64 -15.40 -0.59
N GLY A 42 11.82 -15.80 -1.81
CA GLY A 42 11.01 -16.82 -2.46
C GLY A 42 11.36 -16.94 -3.93
N ASN A 43 11.23 -18.14 -4.48
CA ASN A 43 11.22 -18.35 -5.92
C ASN A 43 9.80 -18.10 -6.41
N TYR A 44 9.56 -16.93 -6.95
CA TYR A 44 8.31 -16.63 -7.62
C TYR A 44 8.47 -16.94 -9.12
N ASP A 45 8.18 -18.20 -9.48
CA ASP A 45 8.36 -18.71 -10.85
C ASP A 45 7.17 -18.42 -11.78
N GLN A 46 6.14 -17.73 -11.32
CA GLN A 46 4.85 -17.72 -12.02
C GLN A 46 4.62 -16.57 -12.98
N ASP A 47 5.57 -15.61 -13.15
CA ASP A 47 5.31 -14.50 -14.07
C ASP A 47 6.63 -13.86 -14.59
N PRO A 48 6.64 -13.33 -15.85
CA PRO A 48 7.84 -12.71 -16.39
C PRO A 48 8.29 -11.50 -15.58
N GLN A 49 9.56 -11.54 -15.20
CA GLN A 49 10.33 -10.54 -14.46
C GLN A 49 10.13 -9.09 -14.99
N PRO A 50 10.33 -8.02 -14.13
CA PRO A 50 11.34 -8.01 -13.07
C PRO A 50 10.77 -7.85 -11.65
N TYR A 51 11.15 -8.72 -10.76
CA TYR A 51 10.94 -8.58 -9.33
C TYR A 51 12.20 -8.07 -8.63
N VAL A 52 12.02 -7.26 -7.58
CA VAL A 52 13.10 -6.89 -6.68
C VAL A 52 13.04 -7.82 -5.47
N THR A 53 14.01 -8.71 -5.35
CA THR A 53 14.07 -9.65 -4.22
C THR A 53 14.77 -9.04 -3.03
N PHE A 54 14.19 -9.20 -1.85
CA PHE A 54 14.74 -8.77 -0.58
C PHE A 54 15.00 -9.98 0.32
N PRO A 55 16.13 -10.01 1.03
CA PRO A 55 16.42 -11.07 1.98
C PRO A 55 15.41 -11.05 3.13
N ARG A 56 15.05 -12.24 3.60
CA ARG A 56 14.20 -12.38 4.78
C ARG A 56 14.99 -12.03 6.04
N ASP A 57 14.37 -11.29 6.93
CA ASP A 57 14.78 -11.13 8.30
C ASP A 57 13.96 -12.09 9.19
N ASN A 58 14.63 -13.04 9.82
CA ASN A 58 13.98 -14.08 10.63
C ASN A 58 13.37 -13.55 11.94
N ASN A 59 13.68 -12.31 12.32
CA ASN A 59 13.12 -11.67 13.49
C ASN A 59 11.80 -10.95 13.21
N ILE A 60 11.39 -10.83 11.93
CA ILE A 60 10.17 -10.16 11.50
C ILE A 60 9.27 -11.17 10.77
N ASP A 61 7.97 -11.15 11.06
CA ASP A 61 7.00 -11.89 10.23
C ASP A 61 7.11 -11.44 8.76
N SER A 62 7.16 -12.39 7.83
CA SER A 62 7.38 -12.10 6.41
C SER A 62 6.30 -11.19 5.79
N GLY A 63 5.07 -11.27 6.28
CA GLY A 63 3.99 -10.38 5.84
C GLY A 63 4.17 -8.95 6.36
N ILE A 64 4.67 -8.79 7.59
CA ILE A 64 5.03 -7.47 8.14
C ILE A 64 6.24 -6.93 7.39
N GLN A 65 7.25 -7.74 7.16
CA GLN A 65 8.43 -7.35 6.38
C GLN A 65 8.03 -6.88 4.98
N ALA A 66 7.15 -7.59 4.28
CA ALA A 66 6.64 -7.17 2.98
C ALA A 66 5.99 -5.79 3.04
N LYS A 67 5.12 -5.57 4.02
CA LYS A 67 4.43 -4.29 4.21
C LYS A 67 5.38 -3.12 4.45
N ILE A 68 6.39 -3.27 5.28
CA ILE A 68 7.35 -2.18 5.55
C ILE A 68 8.33 -1.99 4.40
N THR A 69 8.76 -3.06 3.72
CA THR A 69 9.74 -3.03 2.63
C THR A 69 9.23 -2.21 1.43
N ARG A 70 7.92 -2.15 1.17
CA ARG A 70 7.39 -1.32 0.07
C ARG A 70 7.70 0.17 0.25
N MET A 71 7.82 0.68 1.49
CA MET A 71 8.25 2.05 1.75
C MET A 71 9.72 2.26 1.35
N TYR A 72 10.59 1.31 1.71
CA TYR A 72 11.98 1.34 1.29
C TYR A 72 12.11 1.29 -0.23
N LEU A 73 11.38 0.38 -0.87
CA LEU A 73 11.41 0.23 -2.32
C LEU A 73 11.01 1.52 -3.03
N ALA A 74 10.06 2.30 -2.48
CA ALA A 74 9.67 3.60 -3.02
C ALA A 74 10.79 4.65 -2.99
N THR A 75 11.82 4.48 -2.17
CA THR A 75 12.99 5.38 -2.13
C THR A 75 13.96 5.16 -3.29
N LEU A 76 13.87 4.02 -3.98
CA LEU A 76 14.82 3.61 -5.02
C LEU A 76 14.42 4.08 -6.42
N PHE A 77 13.14 4.38 -6.65
CA PHE A 77 12.63 4.71 -7.98
C PHE A 77 12.40 6.22 -8.14
N GLU A 78 12.86 6.75 -9.28
CA GLU A 78 12.72 8.17 -9.60
C GLU A 78 11.26 8.60 -9.74
N ARG A 79 11.01 9.89 -9.53
CA ARG A 79 9.70 10.55 -9.65
C ARG A 79 8.71 10.12 -8.55
N TYR A 80 7.42 10.07 -8.89
CA TYR A 80 6.35 9.79 -7.94
C TYR A 80 6.05 8.31 -7.87
N SER A 81 6.24 7.73 -6.69
CA SER A 81 5.93 6.33 -6.40
C SER A 81 4.73 6.23 -5.46
N MET A 82 3.73 5.46 -5.86
CA MET A 82 2.59 5.10 -5.04
C MET A 82 2.78 3.70 -4.47
N VAL A 83 2.77 3.62 -3.16
CA VAL A 83 2.80 2.36 -2.41
C VAL A 83 1.37 1.86 -2.23
N VAL A 84 1.12 0.61 -2.58
CA VAL A 84 -0.23 0.02 -2.64
C VAL A 84 -0.21 -1.39 -2.06
N ASP A 85 -1.30 -1.81 -1.39
CA ASP A 85 -1.51 -3.21 -1.06
C ASP A 85 -1.80 -4.01 -2.34
N VAL A 86 -1.28 -5.23 -2.44
CA VAL A 86 -1.43 -6.06 -3.66
C VAL A 86 -2.88 -6.43 -3.97
N ASP A 87 -3.75 -6.42 -2.96
CA ASP A 87 -5.18 -6.68 -3.10
C ASP A 87 -6.02 -5.40 -3.33
N MET A 88 -5.35 -4.26 -3.53
CA MET A 88 -5.98 -3.01 -3.93
C MET A 88 -5.96 -2.86 -5.45
N ILE A 89 -7.06 -3.19 -6.10
CA ILE A 89 -7.21 -3.21 -7.55
C ILE A 89 -7.93 -1.94 -8.00
N PRO A 90 -7.33 -1.10 -8.85
CA PRO A 90 -8.01 0.07 -9.40
C PRO A 90 -9.15 -0.38 -10.34
N LEU A 91 -10.26 0.36 -10.32
CA LEU A 91 -11.41 0.19 -11.19
C LEU A 91 -11.73 1.44 -12.00
N ASP A 92 -10.93 2.50 -11.85
CA ASP A 92 -11.08 3.76 -12.58
C ASP A 92 -9.70 4.34 -12.89
N GLY A 93 -9.47 4.69 -14.16
CA GLY A 93 -8.17 5.16 -14.65
C GLY A 93 -7.80 6.60 -14.28
N GLY A 94 -8.71 7.39 -13.74
CA GLY A 94 -8.47 8.80 -13.41
C GLY A 94 -8.42 9.12 -11.92
N PHE A 95 -8.81 8.18 -11.07
CA PHE A 95 -9.02 8.47 -9.64
C PHE A 95 -7.74 8.86 -8.90
N PHE A 96 -6.62 8.18 -9.19
CA PHE A 96 -5.35 8.43 -8.52
C PHE A 96 -4.43 9.42 -9.25
N GLU A 97 -4.75 9.81 -10.48
CA GLU A 97 -3.81 10.58 -11.32
C GLU A 97 -3.65 12.03 -10.90
N VAL A 98 -4.73 12.66 -10.47
CA VAL A 98 -4.76 14.11 -10.22
C VAL A 98 -5.22 14.41 -8.82
N VAL A 99 -4.34 15.02 -8.05
CA VAL A 99 -4.68 15.61 -6.76
C VAL A 99 -4.39 17.11 -6.86
N ASP A 100 -5.40 17.89 -7.21
CA ASP A 100 -5.27 19.33 -7.50
C ASP A 100 -4.72 20.12 -6.30
N ARG A 101 -4.97 19.64 -5.09
CA ARG A 101 -4.50 20.26 -3.85
C ARG A 101 -3.12 19.82 -3.38
N ALA A 102 -2.56 18.76 -3.98
CA ALA A 102 -1.23 18.26 -3.60
C ALA A 102 -0.12 19.12 -4.19
N LYS A 103 0.88 19.42 -3.40
CA LYS A 103 2.11 20.10 -3.81
C LYS A 103 3.20 19.07 -4.12
N ASN A 104 4.24 19.49 -4.84
CA ASN A 104 5.30 18.59 -5.30
C ASN A 104 6.07 17.85 -4.19
N ASN A 105 6.10 18.39 -2.99
CA ASN A 105 6.78 17.80 -1.83
C ASN A 105 5.81 17.09 -0.86
N ASP A 106 4.53 17.02 -1.19
CA ASP A 106 3.54 16.39 -0.31
C ASP A 106 3.68 14.86 -0.34
N LEU A 107 3.47 14.25 0.83
CA LEU A 107 3.06 12.87 0.95
C LEU A 107 1.53 12.83 0.79
N VAL A 108 1.05 12.17 -0.24
CA VAL A 108 -0.39 12.08 -0.53
C VAL A 108 -0.93 10.75 -0.05
N GLN A 109 -1.99 10.78 0.74
CA GLN A 109 -2.67 9.59 1.25
C GLN A 109 -4.13 9.57 0.82
N TRP A 110 -4.53 8.51 0.13
CA TRP A 110 -5.94 8.22 -0.15
C TRP A 110 -6.52 7.31 0.95
N GLY A 111 -7.79 7.51 1.23
CA GLY A 111 -8.48 6.70 2.23
C GLY A 111 -8.19 7.11 3.67
N TYR A 112 -7.63 8.31 3.86
CA TYR A 112 -7.36 8.80 5.20
C TYR A 112 -8.65 8.77 6.05
N VAL A 113 -8.61 7.97 7.09
CA VAL A 113 -9.60 7.98 8.16
C VAL A 113 -8.96 8.72 9.32
N HIS A 114 -9.70 9.58 9.99
CA HIS A 114 -9.19 10.23 11.20
C HIS A 114 -8.57 9.14 12.09
N PRO A 115 -7.39 9.37 12.71
CA PRO A 115 -6.75 8.33 13.49
C PRO A 115 -7.77 7.80 14.49
N VAL A 116 -8.30 6.63 14.22
CA VAL A 116 -9.05 5.87 15.19
C VAL A 116 -7.98 5.45 16.18
N TYR A 117 -7.99 6.06 17.36
CA TYR A 117 -7.19 5.58 18.48
C TYR A 117 -7.62 4.15 18.76
N SER A 118 -6.93 3.20 18.15
CA SER A 118 -7.11 1.81 18.50
C SER A 118 -6.46 1.65 19.88
N THR A 119 -7.26 1.72 20.92
CA THR A 119 -6.92 1.22 22.24
C THR A 119 -6.73 -0.28 22.11
N TYR A 120 -5.48 -0.73 21.85
CA TYR A 120 -5.16 -2.11 22.08
C TYR A 120 -5.19 -2.34 23.61
N SER A 121 -5.84 -3.42 24.01
CA SER A 121 -6.08 -3.83 25.40
C SER A 121 -4.83 -3.99 26.26
N ASN A 122 -3.64 -3.75 25.76
CA ASN A 122 -2.35 -4.00 26.40
C ASN A 122 -1.58 -2.72 26.77
N GLY A 123 -2.24 -1.57 26.88
CA GLY A 123 -1.61 -0.35 27.40
C GLY A 123 -0.62 0.37 26.48
N ILE A 124 -0.34 -0.15 25.28
CA ILE A 124 0.46 0.53 24.24
C ILE A 124 -0.50 1.31 23.33
N SER A 125 -1.30 2.15 23.95
CA SER A 125 -2.23 3.03 23.27
C SER A 125 -1.54 4.34 23.00
N ASN A 126 -1.62 4.84 21.83
CA ASN A 126 -1.47 6.22 21.35
C ASN A 126 -0.56 6.40 20.13
N VAL A 127 -0.08 5.35 19.49
CA VAL A 127 0.47 5.50 18.15
C VAL A 127 -0.72 5.45 17.18
N GLY A 128 -1.23 6.60 16.77
CA GLY A 128 -2.27 6.66 15.74
C GLY A 128 -1.78 5.94 14.48
N LYS A 129 -2.67 5.30 13.75
CA LYS A 129 -2.35 4.64 12.49
C LYS A 129 -2.50 5.60 11.33
N TRP A 130 -1.59 5.51 10.37
CA TRP A 130 -1.69 6.22 9.10
C TRP A 130 -1.95 5.22 7.99
N PRO A 131 -3.07 5.31 7.26
CA PRO A 131 -3.36 4.36 6.18
C PRO A 131 -2.23 4.33 5.16
N MET A 132 -1.70 3.13 4.91
CA MET A 132 -0.57 2.91 4.00
C MET A 132 -0.99 2.30 2.66
N ASP A 133 -2.22 1.82 2.60
CA ASP A 133 -2.75 1.07 1.46
C ASP A 133 -2.71 1.84 0.12
N LYS A 134 -2.58 3.16 0.18
CA LYS A 134 -2.48 4.06 -0.99
C LYS A 134 -1.77 5.35 -0.60
N THR A 135 -0.47 5.31 -0.59
CA THR A 135 0.35 6.47 -0.23
C THR A 135 1.34 6.78 -1.35
N CYS A 136 1.35 8.01 -1.82
CA CYS A 136 2.21 8.46 -2.92
C CYS A 136 3.05 9.66 -2.53
N ALA A 137 4.32 9.66 -2.92
CA ALA A 137 5.18 10.81 -2.83
C ALA A 137 6.27 10.79 -3.90
N HIS A 138 6.92 11.92 -4.09
CA HIS A 138 8.15 12.00 -4.87
C HIS A 138 9.27 11.21 -4.18
N ARG A 139 10.20 10.62 -4.95
CA ARG A 139 11.34 9.86 -4.42
C ARG A 139 12.07 10.59 -3.29
N LEU A 140 12.36 11.87 -3.46
CA LEU A 140 13.09 12.65 -2.44
C LEU A 140 12.29 12.78 -1.14
N THR A 141 10.98 12.87 -1.21
CA THR A 141 10.10 12.86 -0.04
C THR A 141 10.12 11.50 0.64
N TRP A 142 9.99 10.41 -0.14
CA TRP A 142 10.14 9.05 0.39
C TRP A 142 11.50 8.85 1.06
N ALA A 143 12.59 9.22 0.40
CA ALA A 143 13.94 9.09 0.96
C ALA A 143 14.10 9.88 2.26
N LYS A 144 13.63 11.12 2.32
CA LYS A 144 13.70 11.97 3.53
C LYS A 144 12.93 11.34 4.71
N ILE A 145 11.78 10.74 4.45
CA ILE A 145 10.92 10.16 5.50
C ILE A 145 11.44 8.79 5.93
N VAL A 146 11.73 7.92 4.97
CA VAL A 146 11.92 6.48 5.20
C VAL A 146 13.38 6.11 5.37
N ASN A 147 14.25 6.70 4.57
CA ASN A 147 15.68 6.36 4.57
C ASN A 147 16.57 7.61 4.44
N PRO A 148 16.51 8.53 5.41
CA PRO A 148 17.22 9.82 5.33
C PRO A 148 18.74 9.68 5.31
N LYS A 149 19.27 8.54 5.76
CA LYS A 149 20.72 8.25 5.77
C LYS A 149 21.20 7.55 4.49
N GLY A 150 20.29 7.18 3.56
CA GLY A 150 20.63 6.46 2.33
C GLY A 150 21.22 5.07 2.58
N LEU A 151 20.75 4.37 3.60
CA LEU A 151 21.23 3.04 3.97
C LEU A 151 20.82 2.01 2.92
N ASP A 152 21.64 0.98 2.71
CA ASP A 152 21.21 -0.22 2.01
C ASP A 152 20.10 -0.94 2.79
N TYR A 153 19.45 -1.92 2.15
CA TYR A 153 18.27 -2.56 2.72
C TYR A 153 18.53 -3.23 4.07
N LYS A 154 19.65 -3.94 4.21
CA LYS A 154 20.00 -4.63 5.45
C LYS A 154 20.19 -3.64 6.59
N ASN A 155 21.03 -2.64 6.39
CA ASN A 155 21.29 -1.61 7.38
C ASN A 155 20.04 -0.78 7.68
N TRP A 156 19.16 -0.57 6.69
CA TRP A 156 17.89 0.11 6.91
C TRP A 156 16.96 -0.72 7.82
N ILE A 157 16.78 -2.01 7.57
CA ILE A 157 16.00 -2.90 8.45
C ILE A 157 16.58 -2.88 9.87
N GLU A 158 17.88 -3.02 10.03
CA GLU A 158 18.55 -2.94 11.33
C GLU A 158 18.26 -1.62 12.04
N SER A 159 18.28 -0.49 11.33
CA SER A 159 17.95 0.81 11.89
C SER A 159 16.51 0.96 12.38
N LEU A 160 15.58 0.17 11.85
CA LEU A 160 14.19 0.17 12.33
C LEU A 160 14.07 -0.48 13.71
N TYR A 161 14.91 -1.46 14.06
CA TYR A 161 14.93 -2.03 15.40
C TYR A 161 15.28 -0.97 16.45
N GLU A 162 16.26 -0.10 16.17
CA GLU A 162 16.62 0.98 17.07
C GLU A 162 15.46 1.97 17.29
N ILE A 163 14.72 2.29 16.20
CA ILE A 163 13.57 3.19 16.27
C ILE A 163 12.45 2.58 17.09
N THR A 164 12.17 1.30 16.89
CA THR A 164 11.08 0.60 17.56
C THR A 164 11.40 0.29 19.01
N GLU A 165 12.64 -0.05 19.36
CA GLU A 165 13.06 -0.24 20.74
C GLU A 165 12.99 1.05 21.56
N ALA A 166 13.35 2.19 20.97
CA ALA A 166 13.27 3.49 21.64
C ALA A 166 11.82 3.92 21.98
N TRP A 167 10.83 3.41 21.20
CA TRP A 167 9.42 3.74 21.38
C TRP A 167 8.63 2.67 22.13
N CYS A 168 9.12 1.45 22.10
CA CYS A 168 8.48 0.31 22.73
C CYS A 168 9.50 -0.39 23.62
N SER A 169 9.40 -0.21 24.90
CA SER A 169 10.20 -0.91 25.91
C SER A 169 10.01 -2.45 25.91
N VAL A 170 9.40 -3.02 24.84
CA VAL A 170 9.04 -4.44 24.78
C VAL A 170 9.40 -5.01 23.40
N LYS A 171 10.25 -6.04 23.36
CA LYS A 171 10.66 -6.80 22.16
C LYS A 171 9.54 -7.37 21.27
N THR A 172 8.28 -7.25 21.69
CA THR A 172 7.09 -7.74 20.97
C THR A 172 6.50 -6.74 20.00
N CYS A 173 7.10 -5.56 19.81
CA CYS A 173 6.47 -4.47 19.07
C CYS A 173 6.36 -4.69 17.57
N PHE A 174 7.26 -5.44 16.93
CA PHE A 174 7.13 -5.72 15.50
C PHE A 174 5.87 -6.53 15.13
N SER A 175 5.35 -7.34 16.04
CA SER A 175 4.07 -8.04 15.81
C SER A 175 2.85 -7.14 15.90
N LEU A 176 2.98 -5.96 16.52
CA LEU A 176 1.91 -4.98 16.72
C LEU A 176 2.01 -3.79 15.75
N PHE A 177 3.18 -3.56 15.15
CA PHE A 177 3.37 -2.50 14.16
C PHE A 177 2.91 -2.95 12.79
N SER A 178 1.77 -2.43 12.38
CA SER A 178 1.48 -2.35 10.95
C SER A 178 2.42 -1.30 10.33
N ASP A 179 2.67 -1.40 9.03
CA ASP A 179 3.32 -0.38 8.21
C ASP A 179 2.73 1.03 8.42
N GLU A 180 1.44 1.11 8.76
CA GLU A 180 0.73 2.34 9.11
C GLU A 180 1.31 3.03 10.35
N SER A 181 1.63 2.27 11.38
CA SER A 181 2.24 2.82 12.60
C SER A 181 3.69 3.22 12.36
N LEU A 182 4.43 2.42 11.58
CA LEU A 182 5.80 2.74 11.21
C LEU A 182 5.86 4.03 10.37
N LEU A 183 5.00 4.19 9.37
CA LEU A 183 4.97 5.42 8.59
C LEU A 183 4.72 6.65 9.48
N LYS A 184 3.81 6.55 10.44
CA LYS A 184 3.57 7.64 11.38
C LYS A 184 4.83 8.00 12.17
N LEU A 185 5.52 7.01 12.73
CA LEU A 185 6.78 7.23 13.47
C LEU A 185 7.84 7.89 12.60
N LEU A 186 7.99 7.41 11.37
CA LEU A 186 8.96 7.97 10.42
C LEU A 186 8.63 9.41 10.03
N LEU A 187 7.35 9.74 9.85
CA LEU A 187 6.89 11.11 9.60
C LEU A 187 7.22 12.03 10.76
N GLU A 188 6.91 11.63 11.98
CA GLU A 188 7.20 12.39 13.20
C GLU A 188 8.73 12.58 13.37
N LYS A 189 9.50 11.53 13.18
CA LYS A 189 10.98 11.59 13.29
C LYS A 189 11.63 12.45 12.22
N SER A 190 11.10 12.43 11.00
CA SER A 190 11.63 13.23 9.89
C SER A 190 11.24 14.72 9.96
N GLY A 191 10.29 15.08 10.80
CA GLY A 191 9.70 16.42 10.85
C GLY A 191 8.99 16.79 9.54
N HIS A 192 8.48 15.80 8.79
CA HIS A 192 7.80 16.05 7.53
C HIS A 192 6.34 16.44 7.76
N GLU A 193 6.01 17.70 7.55
CA GLU A 193 4.68 18.27 7.82
C GLU A 193 3.78 18.34 6.57
N HIS A 194 4.36 18.14 5.38
CA HIS A 194 3.64 18.28 4.11
C HIS A 194 2.87 17.01 3.74
N VAL A 195 1.68 16.85 4.28
CA VAL A 195 0.82 15.68 4.01
C VAL A 195 -0.53 16.12 3.45
N CYS A 196 -0.79 15.74 2.21
CA CYS A 196 -2.09 15.90 1.56
C CYS A 196 -2.97 14.69 1.85
N LYS A 197 -4.03 14.88 2.64
CA LYS A 197 -4.95 13.83 3.05
C LYS A 197 -6.22 13.89 2.22
N ILE A 198 -6.52 12.79 1.53
CA ILE A 198 -7.78 12.59 0.82
C ILE A 198 -8.61 11.65 1.68
N LYS A 199 -9.60 12.23 2.37
CA LYS A 199 -10.41 11.47 3.32
C LYS A 199 -11.27 10.44 2.60
N ARG A 200 -11.44 9.26 3.19
CA ARG A 200 -12.36 8.25 2.67
C ARG A 200 -13.79 8.80 2.54
N SER A 201 -14.24 9.63 3.47
CA SER A 201 -15.54 10.29 3.40
C SER A 201 -15.71 11.23 2.21
N GLU A 202 -14.63 11.72 1.61
CA GLU A 202 -14.72 12.62 0.45
C GLU A 202 -15.10 11.84 -0.82
N TYR A 203 -14.72 10.57 -0.95
CA TYR A 203 -15.00 9.77 -2.14
C TYR A 203 -15.92 8.56 -1.91
N ASN A 204 -16.20 8.19 -0.66
CA ASN A 204 -17.25 7.21 -0.35
C ASN A 204 -18.66 7.83 -0.41
N ASN A 205 -18.78 9.13 -0.62
CA ASN A 205 -20.08 9.75 -0.84
C ASN A 205 -20.64 9.33 -2.19
N LYS A 206 -21.91 8.96 -2.20
CA LYS A 206 -22.63 8.64 -3.44
C LYS A 206 -22.44 9.75 -4.47
N ASN A 207 -22.19 9.36 -5.72
CA ASN A 207 -21.99 10.25 -6.87
C ASN A 207 -20.69 11.08 -6.87
N TYR A 208 -19.65 10.71 -6.11
CA TYR A 208 -18.36 11.35 -6.29
C TYR A 208 -17.79 11.03 -7.69
N LYS A 209 -17.51 12.07 -8.50
CA LYS A 209 -17.02 11.94 -9.89
C LYS A 209 -17.80 10.90 -10.73
N GLY A 210 -19.11 10.79 -10.52
CA GLY A 210 -19.98 9.88 -11.30
C GLY A 210 -20.00 8.43 -10.84
N LYS A 211 -19.27 8.08 -9.77
CA LYS A 211 -19.31 6.74 -9.16
C LYS A 211 -20.32 6.70 -8.02
N LEU A 212 -20.99 5.57 -7.85
CA LEU A 212 -21.96 5.37 -6.76
C LEU A 212 -21.26 5.17 -5.42
N TYR A 213 -20.09 4.51 -5.44
CA TYR A 213 -19.34 4.13 -4.25
C TYR A 213 -17.84 4.38 -4.45
N GLY A 214 -17.14 4.59 -3.35
CA GLY A 214 -15.69 4.80 -3.39
C GLY A 214 -14.90 3.52 -3.55
N ARG A 215 -15.21 2.50 -2.75
CA ARG A 215 -14.44 1.27 -2.66
C ARG A 215 -15.37 0.06 -2.60
N LEU A 216 -15.09 -0.93 -3.42
CA LEU A 216 -15.64 -2.26 -3.31
C LEU A 216 -14.84 -3.03 -2.26
N ASP A 217 -15.45 -3.39 -1.14
CA ASP A 217 -14.78 -4.12 -0.06
C ASP A 217 -15.30 -5.56 0.02
N ARG A 218 -14.38 -6.52 0.05
CA ARG A 218 -14.67 -7.96 0.13
C ARG A 218 -15.53 -8.37 1.34
N VAL A 219 -15.49 -7.58 2.40
CA VAL A 219 -16.26 -7.88 3.63
C VAL A 219 -17.69 -7.40 3.53
N GLU A 220 -17.90 -6.30 2.80
CA GLU A 220 -19.18 -5.60 2.74
C GLU A 220 -20.02 -6.04 1.52
N HIS A 221 -19.38 -6.62 0.49
CA HIS A 221 -20.02 -6.92 -0.79
C HIS A 221 -19.85 -8.40 -1.17
N GLY A 222 -20.96 -9.04 -1.51
CA GLY A 222 -20.97 -10.36 -2.16
C GLY A 222 -20.41 -10.29 -3.60
N ALA A 223 -20.58 -11.34 -4.37
CA ALA A 223 -20.12 -11.40 -5.77
C ALA A 223 -21.02 -10.63 -6.76
N ASP A 224 -22.18 -10.17 -6.33
CA ASP A 224 -23.13 -9.43 -7.19
C ASP A 224 -22.90 -7.91 -7.07
N TYR A 225 -22.00 -7.39 -7.91
CA TYR A 225 -21.67 -5.98 -8.00
C TYR A 225 -21.27 -5.58 -9.42
N ASN A 226 -21.40 -4.29 -9.74
CA ASN A 226 -20.92 -3.71 -10.99
C ASN A 226 -19.59 -2.94 -10.74
N PRO A 227 -18.44 -3.35 -11.32
CA PRO A 227 -17.16 -2.67 -11.12
C PRO A 227 -17.18 -1.19 -11.49
N LEU A 228 -18.01 -0.78 -12.45
CA LEU A 228 -18.14 0.61 -12.89
C LEU A 228 -18.65 1.55 -11.80
N ASP A 229 -19.28 1.03 -10.75
CA ASP A 229 -19.81 1.83 -9.64
C ASP A 229 -18.75 2.22 -8.62
N TYR A 230 -17.51 1.70 -8.76
CA TYR A 230 -16.44 1.86 -7.78
C TYR A 230 -15.17 2.46 -8.40
N PHE A 231 -14.35 3.11 -7.58
CA PHE A 231 -13.01 3.58 -7.97
C PHE A 231 -11.95 2.50 -7.82
N GLU A 232 -12.12 1.63 -6.84
CA GLU A 232 -11.17 0.60 -6.48
C GLU A 232 -11.85 -0.58 -5.82
N ALA A 233 -11.19 -1.73 -5.82
CA ALA A 233 -11.58 -2.92 -5.09
C ALA A 233 -10.52 -3.32 -4.07
N HIS A 234 -10.97 -3.74 -2.89
CA HIS A 234 -10.15 -4.42 -1.88
C HIS A 234 -10.46 -5.92 -1.93
N GLY A 235 -9.60 -6.64 -2.61
CA GLY A 235 -9.83 -7.99 -3.06
C GLY A 235 -9.92 -9.03 -1.94
N ALA A 236 -10.74 -10.05 -2.16
CA ALA A 236 -10.84 -11.22 -1.28
C ALA A 236 -9.60 -12.12 -1.42
N ARG A 237 -9.12 -12.71 -0.33
CA ARG A 237 -7.91 -13.53 -0.29
C ARG A 237 -8.14 -14.89 0.36
N PRO A 238 -7.51 -15.95 -0.15
CA PRO A 238 -6.73 -16.04 -1.39
C PRO A 238 -7.62 -15.99 -2.63
N TYR A 239 -7.07 -15.55 -3.77
CA TYR A 239 -7.81 -15.42 -5.03
C TYR A 239 -8.47 -16.73 -5.45
N SER A 240 -7.77 -17.86 -5.35
CA SER A 240 -8.25 -19.19 -5.73
C SER A 240 -9.55 -19.63 -5.04
N GLN A 241 -9.79 -19.12 -3.81
CA GLN A 241 -11.00 -19.42 -3.03
C GLN A 241 -12.14 -18.44 -3.30
N HIS A 242 -11.87 -17.34 -4.01
CA HIS A 242 -12.82 -16.23 -4.23
C HIS A 242 -12.99 -15.86 -5.70
N LYS A 243 -12.81 -16.81 -6.62
CA LYS A 243 -12.89 -16.59 -8.08
C LYS A 243 -14.21 -15.95 -8.52
N ASP A 244 -15.32 -16.35 -7.94
CA ASP A 244 -16.62 -15.77 -8.28
C ASP A 244 -16.70 -14.28 -7.91
N TRP A 245 -16.06 -13.88 -6.81
CA TRP A 245 -15.97 -12.49 -6.41
C TRP A 245 -15.14 -11.66 -7.41
N TYR A 246 -14.08 -12.23 -7.99
CA TYR A 246 -13.23 -11.54 -8.94
C TYR A 246 -13.76 -11.52 -10.38
N LYS A 247 -14.69 -12.41 -10.73
CA LYS A 247 -15.17 -12.60 -12.09
C LYS A 247 -15.67 -11.31 -12.76
N ASN A 248 -16.40 -10.47 -12.04
CA ASN A 248 -16.88 -9.20 -12.59
C ASN A 248 -15.75 -8.21 -12.86
N ILE A 249 -14.71 -8.17 -12.01
CA ILE A 249 -13.53 -7.35 -12.22
C ILE A 249 -12.74 -7.82 -13.44
N GLU A 250 -12.54 -9.13 -13.58
CA GLU A 250 -11.85 -9.72 -14.73
C GLU A 250 -12.57 -9.41 -16.03
N THR A 251 -13.88 -9.66 -16.08
CA THR A 251 -14.71 -9.34 -17.25
C THR A 251 -14.66 -7.85 -17.60
N TYR A 252 -14.73 -6.98 -16.60
CA TYR A 252 -14.58 -5.54 -16.80
C TYR A 252 -13.21 -5.19 -17.41
N LEU A 253 -12.14 -5.72 -16.84
CA LEU A 253 -10.78 -5.47 -17.34
C LEU A 253 -10.54 -6.07 -18.72
N GLU A 254 -11.21 -7.14 -19.11
CA GLU A 254 -11.14 -7.70 -20.47
C GLU A 254 -11.83 -6.79 -21.49
N GLY A 255 -12.88 -6.09 -21.08
CA GLY A 255 -13.69 -5.23 -21.96
C GLY A 255 -13.07 -3.85 -22.24
N ILE A 256 -12.06 -3.44 -21.50
CA ILE A 256 -11.34 -2.16 -21.70
C ILE A 256 -9.93 -2.41 -22.26
#